data_cfdc553994774cdf13f0faa86cae8674
#
_entry.id   cfdc553994774cdf13f0faa86cae8674
#
_cell.length_a   1.000
_cell.length_b   1.000
_cell.length_c   1.000
_cell.angle_alpha   90.00
_cell.angle_beta   90.00
_cell.angle_gamma   90.00
#
_symmetry.space_group_name_H-M   'P 1'
#
loop_
_entity.id
_entity.type
_entity.pdbx_description
1 polymer ?
#
loop_
_entity_poly.entity_id
_entity_poly.type
_entity_poly.pdbx_seq_one_letter_code
_entity_poly.pdbx_strand_id
1 'polypeptide(L)'
;MDKSTADTTADQYHKYKEDVKLMHEMGLDAYRFSISWSRLIPDGRGPVNPKGLQYYNNFINELLIHGIEPHVTLQHFDLPQALEDEYGGHVSRRIVEDFTAYADVCFREFGDRVKYWGTFNEPNIEAVGGFDVGLLAPGRCSYPFGISCSEGDSTTEPYIAVHNILLAHASAVSLYKQKYQVSQRGYIGLDVLGFWFEPYTDSKEDIAATKRLLDFHIGWLMDPLVFGSYPAVMKEIAGSRLPSFTAEESKMLRGSFDYIGLNHYNVFYVKAYPQALDSKRRDYVRDTSVKLLFDQDSKELSSKDFVKKQQLPPVAAKPWAFQKILEHVKLRYENPSIIIHENGYAEFDINSTTQNQNDTYRAYYIEQYIEALLLAIRNGSNTKGYFVWSFLDCFELAYGYTARYGLYGVDFNSEDRTRFPRLSAHWYSQFLKNTTMQTSNQIDIQRNETKYLDPKICRQYKRKRLLKQIFMNTSTFLSALVFHVVRAVM
;
A
#
# COMPACT_ATOMS: atom_id res chain seq x y z
N MET A 1 16.52 9.44 8.24
CA MET A 1 16.31 10.17 6.96
C MET A 1 17.65 10.60 6.43
N ASP A 2 17.89 10.40 5.16
CA ASP A 2 19.15 10.72 4.46
C ASP A 2 19.24 12.20 4.02
N LYS A 3 18.21 13.01 4.36
CA LYS A 3 18.05 14.43 3.97
C LYS A 3 17.88 14.64 2.47
N SER A 4 17.57 13.59 1.69
CA SER A 4 17.25 13.71 0.27
C SER A 4 15.89 14.37 0.07
N THR A 5 15.67 14.89 -1.15
CA THR A 5 14.41 15.50 -1.58
C THR A 5 13.79 14.71 -2.73
N ALA A 6 12.53 14.92 -2.98
CA ALA A 6 11.78 14.28 -4.07
C ALA A 6 11.76 15.12 -5.38
N ASP A 7 12.63 16.12 -5.52
CA ASP A 7 12.57 17.09 -6.62
C ASP A 7 12.73 16.45 -8.02
N THR A 8 13.60 15.45 -8.14
CA THR A 8 13.84 14.75 -9.42
C THR A 8 13.44 13.29 -9.36
N THR A 9 13.71 12.61 -8.23
CA THR A 9 13.52 11.17 -8.03
C THR A 9 14.06 10.31 -9.18
N ALA A 10 13.28 9.38 -9.70
CA ALA A 10 13.60 8.56 -10.87
C ALA A 10 13.41 9.32 -12.21
N ASP A 11 12.99 10.58 -12.17
CA ASP A 11 12.73 11.42 -13.34
C ASP A 11 11.78 10.77 -14.36
N GLN A 12 10.74 10.09 -13.88
CA GLN A 12 9.75 9.46 -14.76
C GLN A 12 9.03 10.49 -15.64
N TYR A 13 8.92 11.74 -15.18
CA TYR A 13 8.31 12.83 -15.95
C TYR A 13 8.93 12.98 -17.34
N HIS A 14 10.26 12.88 -17.47
CA HIS A 14 10.96 12.98 -18.75
C HIS A 14 11.18 11.61 -19.39
N LYS A 15 11.26 10.53 -18.59
CA LYS A 15 11.67 9.19 -19.03
C LYS A 15 10.51 8.20 -19.15
N TYR A 16 9.25 8.64 -19.06
CA TYR A 16 8.09 7.73 -19.05
C TYR A 16 8.02 6.79 -20.26
N LYS A 17 8.49 7.21 -21.45
CA LYS A 17 8.50 6.37 -22.66
C LYS A 17 9.49 5.20 -22.51
N GLU A 18 10.66 5.47 -21.95
CA GLU A 18 11.65 4.43 -21.64
C GLU A 18 11.08 3.46 -20.61
N ASP A 19 10.47 4.00 -19.55
CA ASP A 19 9.87 3.20 -18.48
C ASP A 19 8.73 2.32 -18.98
N VAL A 20 7.80 2.86 -19.79
CA VAL A 20 6.70 2.09 -20.39
C VAL A 20 7.21 1.00 -21.33
N LYS A 21 8.27 1.26 -22.09
CA LYS A 21 8.92 0.23 -22.91
C LYS A 21 9.45 -0.91 -22.05
N LEU A 22 10.12 -0.61 -20.92
CA LEU A 22 10.60 -1.62 -19.98
C LEU A 22 9.44 -2.42 -19.35
N MET A 23 8.32 -1.77 -19.02
CA MET A 23 7.11 -2.42 -18.53
C MET A 23 6.54 -3.39 -19.56
N HIS A 24 6.44 -2.97 -20.81
CA HIS A 24 5.96 -3.81 -21.91
C HIS A 24 6.91 -5.00 -22.16
N GLU A 25 8.22 -4.77 -22.18
CA GLU A 25 9.23 -5.81 -22.33
C GLU A 25 9.20 -6.81 -21.15
N MET A 26 8.86 -6.36 -19.95
CA MET A 26 8.63 -7.22 -18.79
C MET A 26 7.38 -8.08 -18.96
N GLY A 27 6.36 -7.59 -19.65
CA GLY A 27 5.08 -8.26 -19.86
C GLY A 27 4.02 -7.85 -18.83
N LEU A 28 4.05 -6.60 -18.34
CA LEU A 28 3.01 -6.09 -17.46
C LEU A 28 1.69 -5.91 -18.21
N ASP A 29 0.58 -6.39 -17.62
CA ASP A 29 -0.77 -6.17 -18.13
C ASP A 29 -1.35 -4.82 -17.65
N ALA A 30 -0.90 -4.33 -16.49
CA ALA A 30 -1.36 -3.09 -15.88
C ALA A 30 -0.25 -2.38 -15.12
N TYR A 31 -0.39 -1.06 -14.97
CA TYR A 31 0.53 -0.22 -14.19
C TYR A 31 -0.25 0.75 -13.32
N ARG A 32 0.03 0.74 -11.99
CA ARG A 32 -0.55 1.68 -11.04
C ARG A 32 0.39 2.85 -10.82
N PHE A 33 -0.15 4.07 -10.90
CA PHE A 33 0.55 5.31 -10.62
C PHE A 33 -0.40 6.34 -10.02
N SER A 34 0.14 7.41 -9.45
CA SER A 34 -0.66 8.53 -8.94
C SER A 34 -0.54 9.77 -9.83
N ILE A 35 -1.61 10.55 -9.88
CA ILE A 35 -1.58 11.91 -10.40
C ILE A 35 -1.14 12.83 -9.27
N SER A 36 -0.06 13.59 -9.45
CA SER A 36 0.30 14.65 -8.52
C SER A 36 -0.71 15.79 -8.68
N TRP A 37 -1.51 16.00 -7.63
CA TRP A 37 -2.52 17.05 -7.61
C TRP A 37 -1.91 18.43 -7.90
N SER A 38 -0.81 18.78 -7.23
CA SER A 38 -0.11 20.04 -7.44
C SER A 38 0.53 20.17 -8.83
N ARG A 39 0.87 19.08 -9.50
CA ARG A 39 1.33 19.13 -10.90
C ARG A 39 0.19 19.46 -11.86
N LEU A 40 -1.01 18.91 -11.58
CA LEU A 40 -2.19 19.14 -12.42
C LEU A 40 -2.86 20.48 -12.10
N ILE A 41 -2.99 20.83 -10.82
CA ILE A 41 -3.58 22.09 -10.32
C ILE A 41 -2.66 22.63 -9.22
N PRO A 42 -1.70 23.53 -9.54
CA PRO A 42 -0.60 23.92 -8.65
C PRO A 42 -1.03 24.41 -7.26
N ASP A 43 -2.08 25.21 -7.20
CA ASP A 43 -2.59 25.78 -5.96
C ASP A 43 -3.71 24.91 -5.34
N GLY A 44 -3.89 23.67 -5.81
CA GLY A 44 -4.95 22.76 -5.40
C GLY A 44 -6.33 23.15 -5.94
N ARG A 45 -6.51 24.37 -6.36
CA ARG A 45 -7.73 24.98 -6.95
C ARG A 45 -7.37 25.88 -8.13
N GLY A 46 -8.39 26.21 -8.94
CA GLY A 46 -8.20 27.15 -10.06
C GLY A 46 -7.81 26.48 -11.37
N PRO A 47 -6.97 27.13 -12.20
CA PRO A 47 -6.71 26.66 -13.55
C PRO A 47 -5.85 25.39 -13.58
N VAL A 48 -6.18 24.50 -14.51
CA VAL A 48 -5.38 23.31 -14.80
C VAL A 48 -4.05 23.74 -15.45
N ASN A 49 -2.94 23.20 -14.95
CA ASN A 49 -1.62 23.39 -15.55
C ASN A 49 -1.52 22.64 -16.88
N PRO A 50 -1.36 23.33 -18.03
CA PRO A 50 -1.33 22.69 -19.34
C PRO A 50 -0.21 21.65 -19.48
N LYS A 51 0.97 21.89 -18.85
CA LYS A 51 2.10 20.96 -18.90
C LYS A 51 1.82 19.70 -18.10
N GLY A 52 1.20 19.83 -16.92
CA GLY A 52 0.79 18.68 -16.11
C GLY A 52 -0.27 17.85 -16.83
N LEU A 53 -1.28 18.50 -17.40
CA LEU A 53 -2.32 17.84 -18.18
C LEU A 53 -1.73 17.10 -19.40
N GLN A 54 -0.85 17.73 -20.14
CA GLN A 54 -0.18 17.13 -21.30
C GLN A 54 0.66 15.92 -20.89
N TYR A 55 1.41 15.99 -19.79
CA TYR A 55 2.21 14.89 -19.29
C TYR A 55 1.34 13.65 -19.02
N TYR A 56 0.27 13.80 -18.23
CA TYR A 56 -0.59 12.65 -17.90
C TYR A 56 -1.33 12.11 -19.10
N ASN A 57 -1.78 12.94 -20.03
CA ASN A 57 -2.34 12.49 -21.30
C ASN A 57 -1.34 11.65 -22.10
N ASN A 58 -0.11 12.13 -22.23
CA ASN A 58 0.94 11.42 -22.94
C ASN A 58 1.29 10.10 -22.27
N PHE A 59 1.40 10.09 -20.94
CA PHE A 59 1.76 8.90 -20.18
C PHE A 59 0.67 7.82 -20.27
N ILE A 60 -0.61 8.18 -20.08
CA ILE A 60 -1.74 7.27 -20.21
C ILE A 60 -1.81 6.71 -21.64
N ASN A 61 -1.64 7.55 -22.66
CA ASN A 61 -1.63 7.10 -24.05
C ASN A 61 -0.48 6.13 -24.31
N GLU A 62 0.71 6.41 -23.80
CA GLU A 62 1.87 5.52 -23.97
C GLU A 62 1.63 4.13 -23.35
N LEU A 63 1.05 4.07 -22.13
CA LEU A 63 0.67 2.80 -21.50
C LEU A 63 -0.29 2.02 -22.38
N LEU A 64 -1.35 2.66 -22.88
CA LEU A 64 -2.38 2.02 -23.70
C LEU A 64 -1.84 1.56 -25.08
N ILE A 65 -0.95 2.33 -25.71
CA ILE A 65 -0.29 1.93 -26.97
C ILE A 65 0.49 0.62 -26.79
N HIS A 66 1.05 0.42 -25.58
CA HIS A 66 1.78 -0.80 -25.22
C HIS A 66 0.90 -1.91 -24.63
N GLY A 67 -0.44 -1.71 -24.59
CA GLY A 67 -1.40 -2.69 -24.07
C GLY A 67 -1.40 -2.81 -22.54
N ILE A 68 -0.91 -1.77 -21.82
CA ILE A 68 -0.84 -1.73 -20.36
C ILE A 68 -2.02 -0.93 -19.81
N GLU A 69 -2.87 -1.54 -18.98
CA GLU A 69 -4.02 -0.89 -18.34
C GLU A 69 -3.56 0.10 -17.26
N PRO A 70 -3.95 1.40 -17.32
CA PRO A 70 -3.63 2.36 -16.27
C PRO A 70 -4.56 2.20 -15.06
N HIS A 71 -4.00 1.98 -13.86
CA HIS A 71 -4.66 2.14 -12.58
C HIS A 71 -4.20 3.44 -11.94
N VAL A 72 -5.11 4.37 -11.71
CA VAL A 72 -4.76 5.76 -11.33
C VAL A 72 -5.24 6.09 -9.92
N THR A 73 -4.29 6.40 -9.03
CA THR A 73 -4.56 6.92 -7.70
C THR A 73 -4.57 8.45 -7.74
N LEU A 74 -5.61 9.08 -7.20
CA LEU A 74 -5.77 10.54 -7.25
C LEU A 74 -4.88 11.26 -6.25
N GLN A 75 -4.68 10.71 -5.03
CA GLN A 75 -3.83 11.32 -4.01
C GLN A 75 -2.99 10.23 -3.33
N HIS A 76 -1.65 10.44 -3.27
CA HIS A 76 -0.70 9.53 -2.66
C HIS A 76 0.26 10.31 -1.76
N PHE A 77 -0.23 10.80 -0.61
CA PHE A 77 0.49 11.60 0.40
C PHE A 77 1.02 12.96 -0.11
N ASP A 78 0.48 13.46 -1.20
CA ASP A 78 0.99 14.63 -1.93
C ASP A 78 -0.05 15.75 -2.05
N LEU A 79 -0.71 16.06 -0.94
CA LEU A 79 -1.63 17.19 -0.86
C LEU A 79 -0.90 18.50 -1.28
N PRO A 80 -1.52 19.36 -2.13
CA PRO A 80 -0.94 20.66 -2.45
C PRO A 80 -0.68 21.51 -1.20
N GLN A 81 0.54 21.99 -1.04
CA GLN A 81 0.96 22.79 0.11
C GLN A 81 0.08 24.04 0.32
N ALA A 82 -0.40 24.64 -0.77
CA ALA A 82 -1.30 25.78 -0.70
C ALA A 82 -2.61 25.49 0.08
N LEU A 83 -3.12 24.26 0.01
CA LEU A 83 -4.31 23.86 0.75
C LEU A 83 -4.00 23.58 2.23
N GLU A 84 -2.81 23.04 2.52
CA GLU A 84 -2.33 22.90 3.90
C GLU A 84 -2.16 24.27 4.54
N ASP A 85 -1.46 25.22 3.87
CA ASP A 85 -1.18 26.55 4.36
C ASP A 85 -2.46 27.38 4.57
N GLU A 86 -3.47 27.21 3.70
CA GLU A 86 -4.70 28.02 3.77
C GLU A 86 -5.65 27.58 4.88
N TYR A 87 -5.79 26.26 5.09
CA TYR A 87 -6.81 25.76 6.02
C TYR A 87 -6.44 24.47 6.76
N GLY A 88 -5.19 24.00 6.68
CA GLY A 88 -4.74 22.78 7.36
C GLY A 88 -5.11 21.48 6.64
N GLY A 89 -5.34 21.53 5.34
CA GLY A 89 -5.51 20.33 4.51
C GLY A 89 -6.59 19.40 5.03
N HIS A 90 -6.20 18.15 5.31
CA HIS A 90 -7.14 17.10 5.73
C HIS A 90 -7.82 17.34 7.09
N VAL A 91 -7.29 18.19 7.98
CA VAL A 91 -7.99 18.50 9.23
C VAL A 91 -9.18 19.45 9.05
N SER A 92 -9.32 20.07 7.88
CA SER A 92 -10.43 20.93 7.54
C SER A 92 -11.45 20.22 6.64
N ARG A 93 -12.74 20.46 6.93
CA ARG A 93 -13.84 19.96 6.09
C ARG A 93 -13.81 20.47 4.64
N ARG A 94 -13.13 21.60 4.38
CA ARG A 94 -13.01 22.20 3.06
C ARG A 94 -12.34 21.28 2.05
N ILE A 95 -11.51 20.35 2.51
CA ILE A 95 -10.83 19.36 1.64
C ILE A 95 -11.83 18.52 0.83
N VAL A 96 -13.04 18.31 1.35
CA VAL A 96 -14.06 17.49 0.67
C VAL A 96 -14.46 18.13 -0.67
N GLU A 97 -14.69 19.46 -0.67
CA GLU A 97 -15.07 20.19 -1.88
C GLU A 97 -13.87 20.28 -2.85
N ASP A 98 -12.69 20.63 -2.34
CA ASP A 98 -11.49 20.79 -3.17
C ASP A 98 -11.05 19.47 -3.81
N PHE A 99 -11.06 18.36 -3.06
CA PHE A 99 -10.75 17.05 -3.61
C PHE A 99 -11.79 16.59 -4.63
N THR A 100 -13.06 16.84 -4.38
CA THR A 100 -14.14 16.50 -5.33
C THR A 100 -13.98 17.29 -6.64
N ALA A 101 -13.62 18.57 -6.58
CA ALA A 101 -13.37 19.38 -7.76
C ALA A 101 -12.12 18.90 -8.53
N TYR A 102 -11.06 18.53 -7.83
CA TYR A 102 -9.89 17.92 -8.44
C TYR A 102 -10.21 16.59 -9.12
N ALA A 103 -10.96 15.71 -8.44
CA ALA A 103 -11.41 14.44 -8.99
C ALA A 103 -12.27 14.63 -10.26
N ASP A 104 -13.15 15.64 -10.29
CA ASP A 104 -13.94 16.01 -11.47
C ASP A 104 -13.06 16.33 -12.68
N VAL A 105 -11.97 17.07 -12.46
CA VAL A 105 -10.98 17.36 -13.52
C VAL A 105 -10.35 16.06 -14.02
N CYS A 106 -9.89 15.17 -13.11
CA CYS A 106 -9.27 13.92 -13.51
C CYS A 106 -10.22 13.00 -14.29
N PHE A 107 -11.46 12.84 -13.82
CA PHE A 107 -12.46 12.01 -14.50
C PHE A 107 -12.83 12.57 -15.88
N ARG A 108 -12.93 13.90 -16.01
CA ARG A 108 -13.23 14.55 -17.28
C ARG A 108 -12.10 14.40 -18.29
N GLU A 109 -10.84 14.60 -17.86
CA GLU A 109 -9.69 14.66 -18.76
C GLU A 109 -9.13 13.29 -19.14
N PHE A 110 -9.31 12.26 -18.28
CA PHE A 110 -8.65 10.97 -18.47
C PHE A 110 -9.61 9.77 -18.44
N GLY A 111 -10.86 9.96 -18.03
CA GLY A 111 -11.76 8.85 -17.76
C GLY A 111 -12.29 8.13 -19.01
N ASP A 112 -12.06 8.65 -20.20
CA ASP A 112 -12.29 7.96 -21.46
C ASP A 112 -11.33 6.76 -21.65
N ARG A 113 -10.15 6.81 -20.98
CA ARG A 113 -9.04 5.87 -21.10
C ARG A 113 -8.70 5.14 -19.80
N VAL A 114 -8.90 5.76 -18.63
CA VAL A 114 -8.66 5.17 -17.32
C VAL A 114 -9.91 4.45 -16.84
N LYS A 115 -9.77 3.15 -16.50
CA LYS A 115 -10.87 2.32 -16.00
C LYS A 115 -10.83 2.09 -14.49
N TYR A 116 -9.68 2.20 -13.86
CA TYR A 116 -9.52 1.94 -12.43
C TYR A 116 -9.02 3.18 -11.70
N TRP A 117 -9.86 3.72 -10.81
CA TRP A 117 -9.59 4.91 -10.02
C TRP A 117 -9.43 4.57 -8.54
N GLY A 118 -8.27 4.88 -7.96
CA GLY A 118 -8.08 4.94 -6.52
C GLY A 118 -8.23 6.40 -6.05
N THR A 119 -8.98 6.66 -5.02
CA THR A 119 -9.12 8.03 -4.50
C THR A 119 -7.91 8.44 -3.67
N PHE A 120 -7.65 7.72 -2.59
CA PHE A 120 -6.56 7.98 -1.65
C PHE A 120 -5.74 6.71 -1.44
N ASN A 121 -4.42 6.88 -1.32
CA ASN A 121 -3.54 5.81 -0.87
C ASN A 121 -3.42 5.84 0.66
N GLU A 122 -3.72 4.72 1.31
CA GLU A 122 -3.45 4.45 2.72
C GLU A 122 -3.81 5.56 3.73
N PRO A 123 -5.06 6.04 3.79
CA PRO A 123 -5.43 7.11 4.73
C PRO A 123 -5.10 6.79 6.18
N ASN A 124 -5.12 5.50 6.57
CA ASN A 124 -4.80 5.06 7.91
C ASN A 124 -3.34 5.31 8.30
N ILE A 125 -2.38 5.16 7.37
CA ILE A 125 -0.98 5.46 7.68
C ILE A 125 -0.66 6.94 7.46
N GLU A 126 -1.30 7.59 6.49
CA GLU A 126 -1.19 9.04 6.31
C GLU A 126 -1.60 9.79 7.58
N ALA A 127 -2.72 9.39 8.17
CA ALA A 127 -3.20 10.02 9.40
C ALA A 127 -2.28 9.80 10.60
N VAL A 128 -1.81 8.57 10.82
CA VAL A 128 -0.91 8.27 11.92
C VAL A 128 0.46 8.92 11.68
N GLY A 129 0.99 8.80 10.45
CA GLY A 129 2.30 9.35 10.10
C GLY A 129 2.34 10.87 10.08
N GLY A 130 1.30 11.50 9.52
CA GLY A 130 1.26 12.94 9.29
C GLY A 130 0.66 13.78 10.41
N PHE A 131 -0.27 13.20 11.20
CA PHE A 131 -1.07 13.96 12.16
C PHE A 131 -0.97 13.45 13.62
N ASP A 132 -0.30 12.30 13.85
CA ASP A 132 -0.06 11.77 15.19
C ASP A 132 1.43 11.84 15.54
N VAL A 133 2.28 11.11 14.80
CA VAL A 133 3.70 11.02 15.09
C VAL A 133 4.56 12.07 14.40
N GLY A 134 4.03 12.78 13.40
CA GLY A 134 4.71 13.84 12.64
C GLY A 134 5.89 13.36 11.81
N LEU A 135 5.86 12.11 11.33
CA LEU A 135 6.91 11.48 10.51
C LEU A 135 6.70 11.74 9.00
N LEU A 136 5.45 11.75 8.55
CA LEU A 136 5.05 12.02 7.17
C LEU A 136 4.53 13.46 7.07
N ALA A 137 4.43 13.98 5.87
CA ALA A 137 3.73 15.24 5.63
C ALA A 137 2.26 15.15 6.10
N PRO A 138 1.70 16.22 6.67
CA PRO A 138 2.27 17.55 6.86
C PRO A 138 3.17 17.72 8.09
N GLY A 139 3.46 16.70 8.85
CA GLY A 139 4.37 16.74 10.01
C GLY A 139 3.73 17.31 11.27
N ARG A 140 2.38 17.27 11.36
CA ARG A 140 1.61 17.79 12.49
C ARG A 140 1.59 16.77 13.63
N CYS A 141 1.91 17.23 14.83
CA CYS A 141 1.85 16.39 16.03
C CYS A 141 1.91 17.25 17.29
N SER A 142 1.71 16.64 18.47
CA SER A 142 1.83 17.32 19.74
C SER A 142 2.61 16.51 20.78
N TYR A 143 3.33 17.22 21.66
CA TYR A 143 4.02 16.59 22.78
C TYR A 143 3.02 15.94 23.76
N PRO A 144 3.29 14.72 24.31
CA PRO A 144 4.54 13.96 24.23
C PRO A 144 4.53 12.85 23.16
N PHE A 145 3.66 12.88 22.14
CA PHE A 145 3.39 11.76 21.25
C PHE A 145 4.33 11.74 20.04
N GLY A 146 4.44 12.88 19.37
CA GLY A 146 5.21 12.98 18.13
C GLY A 146 6.73 13.10 18.33
N ILE A 147 7.45 13.13 17.21
CA ILE A 147 8.91 13.08 17.17
C ILE A 147 9.51 14.49 17.18
N SER A 148 8.96 15.38 16.35
CA SER A 148 9.43 16.76 16.20
C SER A 148 8.23 17.63 15.85
N CYS A 149 7.49 18.03 16.87
CA CYS A 149 6.21 18.70 16.73
C CYS A 149 6.39 20.22 16.83
N SER A 150 6.03 20.95 15.77
CA SER A 150 5.91 22.40 15.76
C SER A 150 4.47 22.87 15.92
N GLU A 151 3.53 22.08 15.40
CA GLU A 151 2.10 22.36 15.42
C GLU A 151 1.29 21.06 15.37
N GLY A 152 -0.01 21.14 15.64
CA GLY A 152 -0.94 20.02 15.57
C GLY A 152 -1.41 19.51 16.92
N ASP A 153 -2.37 18.60 16.91
CA ASP A 153 -2.89 17.90 18.09
C ASP A 153 -3.05 16.40 17.81
N SER A 154 -2.07 15.61 18.19
CA SER A 154 -2.06 14.15 18.04
C SER A 154 -3.27 13.45 18.68
N THR A 155 -3.97 14.14 19.59
CA THR A 155 -5.12 13.55 20.28
C THR A 155 -6.40 13.57 19.46
N THR A 156 -6.51 14.46 18.47
CA THR A 156 -7.74 14.69 17.69
C THR A 156 -7.50 14.67 16.17
N GLU A 157 -6.40 15.27 15.69
CA GLU A 157 -6.19 15.48 14.26
C GLU A 157 -6.11 14.19 13.43
N PRO A 158 -5.50 13.06 13.89
CA PRO A 158 -5.54 11.81 13.11
C PRO A 158 -6.96 11.35 12.80
N TYR A 159 -7.87 11.46 13.79
CA TYR A 159 -9.27 11.08 13.61
C TYR A 159 -10.02 12.02 12.70
N ILE A 160 -9.77 13.33 12.81
CA ILE A 160 -10.39 14.36 11.96
C ILE A 160 -9.92 14.20 10.52
N ALA A 161 -8.63 13.96 10.28
CA ALA A 161 -8.05 13.79 8.95
C ALA A 161 -8.70 12.59 8.23
N VAL A 162 -8.74 11.40 8.85
CA VAL A 162 -9.40 10.23 8.25
C VAL A 162 -10.88 10.48 8.02
N HIS A 163 -11.56 11.15 8.95
CA HIS A 163 -12.96 11.48 8.78
C HIS A 163 -13.22 12.31 7.52
N ASN A 164 -12.43 13.36 7.32
CA ASN A 164 -12.56 14.23 6.15
C ASN A 164 -12.10 13.52 4.85
N ILE A 165 -11.06 12.69 4.91
CA ILE A 165 -10.63 11.86 3.77
C ILE A 165 -11.74 10.90 3.34
N LEU A 166 -12.39 10.21 4.27
CA LEU A 166 -13.50 9.30 3.96
C LEU A 166 -14.67 10.05 3.32
N LEU A 167 -14.96 11.26 3.78
CA LEU A 167 -16.02 12.07 3.19
C LEU A 167 -15.64 12.62 1.81
N ALA A 168 -14.38 12.99 1.61
CA ALA A 168 -13.85 13.40 0.31
C ALA A 168 -13.90 12.23 -0.69
N HIS A 169 -13.50 11.04 -0.24
CA HIS A 169 -13.64 9.81 -1.00
C HIS A 169 -15.11 9.58 -1.43
N ALA A 170 -16.02 9.54 -0.48
CA ALA A 170 -17.43 9.28 -0.77
C ALA A 170 -18.07 10.34 -1.69
N SER A 171 -17.68 11.60 -1.55
CA SER A 171 -18.11 12.69 -2.43
C SER A 171 -17.60 12.50 -3.86
N ALA A 172 -16.30 12.16 -4.03
CA ALA A 172 -15.72 11.88 -5.34
C ALA A 172 -16.34 10.64 -6.00
N VAL A 173 -16.61 9.58 -5.21
CA VAL A 173 -17.32 8.36 -5.70
C VAL A 173 -18.75 8.71 -6.13
N SER A 174 -19.46 9.51 -5.35
CA SER A 174 -20.81 9.95 -5.70
C SER A 174 -20.83 10.73 -7.02
N LEU A 175 -19.88 11.67 -7.17
CA LEU A 175 -19.69 12.43 -8.41
C LEU A 175 -19.40 11.48 -9.59
N TYR A 176 -18.48 10.55 -9.43
CA TYR A 176 -18.10 9.60 -10.48
C TYR A 176 -19.28 8.75 -10.92
N LYS A 177 -20.00 8.15 -9.98
CA LYS A 177 -21.17 7.30 -10.26
C LYS A 177 -22.30 8.06 -10.93
N GLN A 178 -22.56 9.30 -10.53
CA GLN A 178 -23.63 10.10 -11.10
C GLN A 178 -23.32 10.69 -12.47
N LYS A 179 -22.09 11.13 -12.70
CA LYS A 179 -21.75 11.94 -13.88
C LYS A 179 -20.95 11.14 -14.94
N TYR A 180 -20.11 10.19 -14.53
CA TYR A 180 -19.10 9.62 -15.42
C TYR A 180 -19.22 8.10 -15.61
N GLN A 181 -19.54 7.33 -14.57
CA GLN A 181 -19.39 5.88 -14.60
C GLN A 181 -20.15 5.20 -15.73
N VAL A 182 -21.38 5.64 -16.05
CA VAL A 182 -22.20 5.06 -17.12
C VAL A 182 -21.53 5.19 -18.49
N SER A 183 -20.94 6.34 -18.79
CA SER A 183 -20.27 6.59 -20.07
C SER A 183 -18.86 6.00 -20.13
N GLN A 184 -18.09 6.09 -19.01
CA GLN A 184 -16.70 5.67 -18.95
C GLN A 184 -16.53 4.19 -18.62
N ARG A 185 -17.53 3.55 -17.99
CA ARG A 185 -17.56 2.12 -17.61
C ARG A 185 -16.36 1.71 -16.76
N GLY A 186 -15.91 2.58 -15.86
CA GLY A 186 -14.79 2.35 -14.97
C GLY A 186 -15.23 1.96 -13.56
N TYR A 187 -14.25 1.73 -12.71
CA TYR A 187 -14.38 1.32 -11.31
C TYR A 187 -13.65 2.32 -10.42
N ILE A 188 -14.16 2.54 -9.21
CA ILE A 188 -13.56 3.45 -8.25
C ILE A 188 -13.45 2.79 -6.87
N GLY A 189 -12.30 2.99 -6.20
CA GLY A 189 -12.00 2.42 -4.89
C GLY A 189 -11.14 3.31 -4.03
N LEU A 190 -10.68 2.77 -2.93
CA LEU A 190 -9.77 3.38 -1.97
C LEU A 190 -8.73 2.35 -1.55
N ASP A 191 -7.48 2.79 -1.39
CA ASP A 191 -6.39 1.89 -1.00
C ASP A 191 -6.18 1.90 0.51
N VAL A 192 -6.17 0.71 1.12
CA VAL A 192 -6.01 0.50 2.56
C VAL A 192 -4.68 -0.17 2.84
N LEU A 193 -3.86 0.39 3.73
CA LEU A 193 -2.73 -0.36 4.28
C LEU A 193 -3.26 -1.43 5.23
N GLY A 194 -2.98 -2.66 4.91
CA GLY A 194 -3.43 -3.81 5.67
C GLY A 194 -2.26 -4.61 6.25
N PHE A 195 -1.74 -4.22 7.42
CA PHE A 195 -0.88 -5.12 8.19
C PHE A 195 -1.71 -6.25 8.79
N TRP A 196 -1.11 -7.45 8.88
CA TRP A 196 -1.70 -8.48 9.70
C TRP A 196 -1.18 -8.36 11.14
N PHE A 197 -2.06 -8.66 12.07
CA PHE A 197 -1.75 -8.68 13.50
C PHE A 197 -2.03 -10.06 14.06
N GLU A 198 -1.05 -10.61 14.81
CA GLU A 198 -1.15 -11.91 15.48
C GLU A 198 -1.01 -11.71 16.99
N PRO A 199 -1.78 -12.36 17.84
CA PRO A 199 -1.59 -12.23 19.28
C PRO A 199 -0.20 -12.75 19.68
N TYR A 200 0.48 -12.01 20.58
CA TYR A 200 1.81 -12.41 21.07
C TYR A 200 1.77 -13.69 21.87
N THR A 201 0.70 -13.91 22.65
CA THR A 201 0.39 -15.14 23.36
C THR A 201 -1.06 -15.55 23.13
N ASP A 202 -1.42 -16.78 23.52
CA ASP A 202 -2.81 -17.27 23.49
C ASP A 202 -3.66 -16.75 24.66
N SER A 203 -3.18 -15.74 25.42
CA SER A 203 -3.94 -15.10 26.50
C SER A 203 -5.19 -14.39 25.94
N LYS A 204 -6.24 -14.34 26.74
CA LYS A 204 -7.47 -13.63 26.37
C LYS A 204 -7.20 -12.14 26.14
N GLU A 205 -6.26 -11.58 26.88
CA GLU A 205 -5.85 -10.18 26.81
C GLU A 205 -5.19 -9.85 25.46
N ASP A 206 -4.22 -10.66 25.02
CA ASP A 206 -3.51 -10.44 23.75
C ASP A 206 -4.44 -10.70 22.55
N ILE A 207 -5.31 -11.71 22.63
CA ILE A 207 -6.33 -11.98 21.60
C ILE A 207 -7.31 -10.81 21.48
N ALA A 208 -7.80 -10.27 22.61
CA ALA A 208 -8.70 -9.12 22.61
C ALA A 208 -8.01 -7.84 22.09
N ALA A 209 -6.74 -7.62 22.47
CA ALA A 209 -5.94 -6.51 22.01
C ALA A 209 -5.69 -6.58 20.50
N THR A 210 -5.43 -7.77 19.95
CA THR A 210 -5.26 -7.99 18.51
C THR A 210 -6.53 -7.67 17.73
N LYS A 211 -7.70 -8.11 18.19
CA LYS A 211 -8.99 -7.77 17.57
C LYS A 211 -9.25 -6.27 17.59
N ARG A 212 -8.99 -5.61 18.72
CA ARG A 212 -9.12 -4.16 18.85
C ARG A 212 -8.21 -3.44 17.87
N LEU A 213 -6.95 -3.87 17.74
CA LEU A 213 -6.01 -3.26 16.81
C LEU A 213 -6.44 -3.43 15.34
N LEU A 214 -6.98 -4.58 14.96
CA LEU A 214 -7.57 -4.77 13.63
C LEU A 214 -8.73 -3.80 13.37
N ASP A 215 -9.58 -3.56 14.38
CA ASP A 215 -10.64 -2.56 14.28
C ASP A 215 -10.08 -1.14 14.14
N PHE A 216 -9.03 -0.78 14.86
CA PHE A 216 -8.38 0.53 14.73
C PHE A 216 -7.62 0.69 13.41
N HIS A 217 -7.02 -0.36 12.86
CA HIS A 217 -6.17 -0.28 11.67
C HIS A 217 -6.96 -0.42 10.36
N ILE A 218 -7.64 -1.54 10.18
CA ILE A 218 -8.43 -1.85 8.97
C ILE A 218 -9.86 -1.37 9.14
N GLY A 219 -10.47 -1.67 10.28
CA GLY A 219 -11.84 -1.30 10.60
C GLY A 219 -12.09 0.20 10.55
N TRP A 220 -11.09 1.02 10.87
CA TRP A 220 -11.16 2.48 10.81
C TRP A 220 -11.60 3.01 9.44
N LEU A 221 -11.17 2.35 8.36
CA LEU A 221 -11.56 2.68 6.99
C LEU A 221 -12.70 1.79 6.47
N MET A 222 -12.57 0.48 6.69
CA MET A 222 -13.50 -0.49 6.10
C MET A 222 -14.90 -0.47 6.73
N ASP A 223 -15.01 -0.30 8.06
CA ASP A 223 -16.32 -0.27 8.71
C ASP A 223 -17.19 0.90 8.20
N PRO A 224 -16.69 2.15 8.08
CA PRO A 224 -17.45 3.23 7.44
C PRO A 224 -17.86 2.94 5.99
N LEU A 225 -16.97 2.36 5.19
CA LEU A 225 -17.24 2.07 3.79
C LEU A 225 -18.28 0.95 3.60
N VAL A 226 -18.29 -0.05 4.48
CA VAL A 226 -19.21 -1.19 4.37
C VAL A 226 -20.48 -0.99 5.21
N PHE A 227 -20.33 -0.51 6.45
CA PHE A 227 -21.45 -0.42 7.41
C PHE A 227 -21.93 1.03 7.64
N GLY A 228 -21.21 2.04 7.19
CA GLY A 228 -21.54 3.45 7.36
C GLY A 228 -21.22 4.01 8.74
N SER A 229 -20.42 3.32 9.56
CA SER A 229 -20.08 3.77 10.92
C SER A 229 -18.74 3.21 11.34
N TYR A 230 -18.02 3.93 12.21
CA TYR A 230 -16.78 3.44 12.80
C TYR A 230 -16.98 2.22 13.70
N PRO A 231 -15.95 1.39 13.92
CA PRO A 231 -15.99 0.30 14.88
C PRO A 231 -16.44 0.75 16.26
N ALA A 232 -17.27 -0.05 16.93
CA ALA A 232 -17.81 0.29 18.25
C ALA A 232 -16.72 0.58 19.28
N VAL A 233 -15.64 -0.22 19.27
CA VAL A 233 -14.49 -0.07 20.17
C VAL A 233 -13.74 1.25 19.96
N MET A 234 -13.65 1.75 18.74
CA MET A 234 -13.06 3.07 18.46
C MET A 234 -13.94 4.19 19.03
N LYS A 235 -15.25 4.11 18.83
CA LYS A 235 -16.20 5.09 19.38
C LYS A 235 -16.15 5.13 20.90
N GLU A 236 -16.01 3.98 21.55
CA GLU A 236 -15.92 3.87 23.00
C GLU A 236 -14.59 4.48 23.52
N ILE A 237 -13.45 4.10 22.95
CA ILE A 237 -12.13 4.48 23.46
C ILE A 237 -11.77 5.93 23.10
N ALA A 238 -11.96 6.33 21.85
CA ALA A 238 -11.65 7.68 21.40
C ALA A 238 -12.70 8.71 21.86
N GLY A 239 -13.94 8.27 22.05
CA GLY A 239 -15.04 9.13 22.52
C GLY A 239 -15.27 10.33 21.59
N SER A 240 -15.40 11.53 22.16
CA SER A 240 -15.66 12.78 21.42
C SER A 240 -14.50 13.21 20.49
N ARG A 241 -13.33 12.59 20.60
CA ARG A 241 -12.17 12.88 19.71
C ARG A 241 -12.34 12.27 18.32
N LEU A 242 -13.12 11.17 18.21
CA LEU A 242 -13.50 10.57 16.94
C LEU A 242 -14.80 11.25 16.44
N PRO A 243 -14.78 11.97 15.31
CA PRO A 243 -15.99 12.58 14.77
C PRO A 243 -17.03 11.52 14.42
N SER A 244 -18.30 11.92 14.43
CA SER A 244 -19.44 11.05 14.06
C SER A 244 -19.99 11.45 12.70
N PHE A 245 -20.36 10.47 11.89
CA PHE A 245 -21.06 10.72 10.63
C PHE A 245 -22.53 11.08 10.89
N THR A 246 -23.07 12.05 10.15
CA THR A 246 -24.52 12.26 10.06
C THR A 246 -25.19 11.09 9.35
N ALA A 247 -26.51 11.03 9.35
CA ALA A 247 -27.26 10.00 8.66
C ALA A 247 -27.00 10.02 7.12
N GLU A 248 -26.90 11.23 6.56
CA GLU A 248 -26.61 11.47 5.16
C GLU A 248 -25.19 11.04 4.80
N GLU A 249 -24.20 11.38 5.61
CA GLU A 249 -22.81 10.98 5.43
C GLU A 249 -22.62 9.47 5.53
N SER A 250 -23.24 8.85 6.54
CA SER A 250 -23.27 7.40 6.70
C SER A 250 -23.85 6.70 5.47
N LYS A 251 -24.95 7.24 4.92
CA LYS A 251 -25.57 6.72 3.68
C LYS A 251 -24.66 6.89 2.46
N MET A 252 -23.97 8.02 2.35
CA MET A 252 -23.06 8.32 1.24
C MET A 252 -21.81 7.41 1.28
N LEU A 253 -21.29 7.14 2.48
CA LEU A 253 -20.13 6.27 2.69
C LEU A 253 -20.42 4.81 2.38
N ARG A 254 -21.59 4.30 2.77
CA ARG A 254 -21.92 2.88 2.62
C ARG A 254 -21.97 2.49 1.15
N GLY A 255 -21.04 1.57 0.74
CA GLY A 255 -20.92 1.10 -0.64
C GLY A 255 -20.32 2.14 -1.59
N SER A 256 -19.58 3.13 -1.05
CA SER A 256 -18.87 4.11 -1.87
C SER A 256 -17.58 3.56 -2.49
N PHE A 257 -17.61 2.31 -2.98
CA PHE A 257 -16.50 1.69 -3.69
C PHE A 257 -17.03 0.60 -4.66
N ASP A 258 -16.29 0.32 -5.70
CA ASP A 258 -16.49 -0.83 -6.58
C ASP A 258 -15.45 -1.92 -6.27
N TYR A 259 -14.30 -1.54 -5.73
CA TYR A 259 -13.27 -2.44 -5.23
C TYR A 259 -12.51 -1.79 -4.06
N ILE A 260 -11.81 -2.60 -3.29
CA ILE A 260 -10.85 -2.15 -2.27
C ILE A 260 -9.44 -2.45 -2.78
N GLY A 261 -8.61 -1.41 -2.86
CA GLY A 261 -7.18 -1.57 -2.99
C GLY A 261 -6.59 -2.01 -1.64
N LEU A 262 -5.76 -3.03 -1.66
CA LEU A 262 -5.10 -3.51 -0.45
C LEU A 262 -3.58 -3.46 -0.65
N ASN A 263 -2.89 -2.75 0.25
CA ASN A 263 -1.44 -2.73 0.34
C ASN A 263 -1.03 -3.59 1.53
N HIS A 264 -0.10 -4.54 1.33
CA HIS A 264 0.32 -5.43 2.41
C HIS A 264 1.82 -5.67 2.38
N TYR A 265 2.46 -5.49 3.54
CA TYR A 265 3.91 -5.66 3.68
C TYR A 265 4.30 -6.54 4.86
N ASN A 266 3.71 -6.29 6.04
CA ASN A 266 4.22 -6.81 7.29
C ASN A 266 3.14 -7.47 8.16
N VAL A 267 3.62 -8.27 9.11
CA VAL A 267 2.86 -8.77 10.24
C VAL A 267 3.53 -8.35 11.53
N PHE A 268 2.72 -8.01 12.52
CA PHE A 268 3.19 -7.68 13.87
C PHE A 268 2.55 -8.61 14.90
N TYR A 269 3.29 -8.92 15.96
CA TYR A 269 2.76 -9.58 17.13
C TYR A 269 2.28 -8.54 18.13
N VAL A 270 1.10 -8.77 18.70
CA VAL A 270 0.36 -7.82 19.53
C VAL A 270 0.32 -8.28 20.96
N LYS A 271 0.88 -7.49 21.86
CA LYS A 271 0.79 -7.66 23.29
C LYS A 271 -0.13 -6.61 23.88
N ALA A 272 -1.06 -7.04 24.73
CA ALA A 272 -1.97 -6.13 25.43
C ALA A 272 -1.18 -5.14 26.32
N TYR A 273 -1.58 -3.87 26.26
CA TYR A 273 -1.00 -2.81 27.11
C TYR A 273 -2.09 -1.88 27.66
N PRO A 274 -2.96 -2.39 28.57
CA PRO A 274 -4.10 -1.65 29.09
C PRO A 274 -3.70 -0.33 29.77
N GLN A 275 -2.50 -0.24 30.38
CA GLN A 275 -2.00 0.96 31.02
C GLN A 275 -1.87 2.18 30.08
N ALA A 276 -1.88 1.96 28.76
CA ALA A 276 -1.92 3.05 27.79
C ALA A 276 -3.19 3.91 27.94
N LEU A 277 -4.29 3.31 28.41
CA LEU A 277 -5.56 3.98 28.60
C LEU A 277 -5.67 4.76 29.91
N ASP A 278 -4.73 4.57 30.86
CA ASP A 278 -4.72 5.28 32.14
C ASP A 278 -4.33 6.76 31.98
N SER A 279 -3.71 7.11 30.83
CA SER A 279 -3.35 8.49 30.53
C SER A 279 -4.59 9.32 30.21
N LYS A 280 -4.72 10.47 30.88
CA LYS A 280 -5.78 11.46 30.61
C LYS A 280 -5.68 12.03 29.18
N ARG A 281 -4.47 12.05 28.61
CA ARG A 281 -4.19 12.55 27.28
C ARG A 281 -3.64 11.41 26.45
N ARG A 282 -4.33 11.05 25.39
CA ARG A 282 -4.02 9.91 24.51
C ARG A 282 -4.08 10.32 23.05
N ASP A 283 -3.13 9.82 22.30
CA ASP A 283 -3.08 9.83 20.84
C ASP A 283 -3.76 8.56 20.26
N TYR A 284 -3.78 8.42 18.94
CA TYR A 284 -4.27 7.21 18.28
C TYR A 284 -3.48 5.96 18.74
N VAL A 285 -2.13 6.06 18.83
CA VAL A 285 -1.29 4.92 19.19
C VAL A 285 -1.62 4.40 20.59
N ARG A 286 -1.83 5.30 21.57
CA ARG A 286 -2.22 4.90 22.94
C ARG A 286 -3.63 4.36 23.02
N ASP A 287 -4.55 4.87 22.21
CA ASP A 287 -5.93 4.39 22.16
C ASP A 287 -6.01 2.93 21.67
N THR A 288 -5.09 2.47 20.83
CA THR A 288 -5.02 1.05 20.46
C THR A 288 -4.73 0.15 21.65
N SER A 289 -4.04 0.69 22.69
CA SER A 289 -3.73 0.00 23.94
C SER A 289 -2.95 -1.32 23.73
N VAL A 290 -1.93 -1.27 22.85
CA VAL A 290 -1.09 -2.41 22.50
C VAL A 290 0.39 -2.03 22.46
N LYS A 291 1.24 -3.05 22.53
CA LYS A 291 2.64 -3.02 22.13
C LYS A 291 2.83 -3.92 20.92
N LEU A 292 3.61 -3.45 19.94
CA LEU A 292 3.91 -4.19 18.72
C LEU A 292 5.31 -4.77 18.76
N LEU A 293 5.45 -6.01 18.26
CA LEU A 293 6.72 -6.70 18.13
C LEU A 293 6.84 -7.27 16.70
N PHE A 294 8.05 -7.27 16.13
CA PHE A 294 8.28 -7.85 14.80
C PHE A 294 8.30 -9.37 14.81
N ASP A 295 8.84 -9.96 15.87
CA ASP A 295 8.91 -11.39 16.09
C ASP A 295 8.61 -11.72 17.55
N GLN A 296 8.23 -12.97 17.82
CA GLN A 296 7.95 -13.44 19.19
C GLN A 296 9.17 -13.36 20.12
N ASP A 297 10.38 -13.42 19.55
CA ASP A 297 11.65 -13.31 20.29
C ASP A 297 12.23 -11.89 20.33
N SER A 298 11.56 -10.91 19.67
CA SER A 298 12.07 -9.55 19.62
C SER A 298 11.75 -8.75 20.87
N LYS A 299 12.62 -7.77 21.19
CA LYS A 299 12.33 -6.78 22.24
C LYS A 299 11.21 -5.84 21.79
N GLU A 300 10.42 -5.38 22.75
CA GLU A 300 9.34 -4.40 22.51
C GLU A 300 9.84 -3.19 21.70
N LEU A 301 9.08 -2.81 20.67
CA LEU A 301 9.34 -1.62 19.88
C LEU A 301 8.68 -0.41 20.55
N SER A 302 9.44 0.60 20.89
CA SER A 302 8.86 1.90 21.19
C SER A 302 8.58 2.65 19.88
N SER A 303 7.62 3.58 19.90
CA SER A 303 7.38 4.49 18.76
C SER A 303 8.66 5.25 18.34
N LYS A 304 9.55 5.54 19.31
CA LYS A 304 10.87 6.13 19.08
C LYS A 304 11.87 5.15 18.46
N ASP A 305 11.75 3.86 18.74
CA ASP A 305 12.61 2.82 18.16
C ASP A 305 12.22 2.51 16.71
N PHE A 306 10.93 2.59 16.38
CA PHE A 306 10.45 2.49 15.02
C PHE A 306 11.07 3.55 14.09
N VAL A 307 11.30 4.75 14.65
CA VAL A 307 11.88 5.88 13.92
C VAL A 307 13.41 5.89 13.98
N LYS A 308 14.03 5.50 15.12
CA LYS A 308 15.47 5.54 15.31
C LYS A 308 16.23 4.38 14.67
N LYS A 309 15.61 3.21 14.54
CA LYS A 309 16.20 2.10 13.80
C LYS A 309 15.94 2.28 12.31
N GLN A 310 16.77 3.08 11.67
CA GLN A 310 16.93 3.18 10.21
C GLN A 310 17.28 1.85 9.54
N GLN A 311 17.33 0.77 10.28
CA GLN A 311 17.51 -0.60 9.85
C GLN A 311 16.42 -1.43 10.50
N LEU A 312 15.25 -1.49 9.86
CA LEU A 312 14.41 -2.65 10.08
C LEU A 312 15.25 -3.87 9.67
N PRO A 313 15.44 -4.87 10.57
CA PRO A 313 16.04 -6.13 10.09
C PRO A 313 15.25 -6.61 8.89
N PRO A 314 15.89 -7.28 7.91
CA PRO A 314 15.17 -7.86 6.80
C PRO A 314 14.01 -8.67 7.39
N VAL A 315 12.79 -8.18 7.17
CA VAL A 315 11.60 -8.83 7.72
C VAL A 315 11.45 -10.14 6.98
N ALA A 316 11.55 -11.24 7.71
CA ALA A 316 11.35 -12.55 7.12
C ALA A 316 9.99 -12.61 6.44
N ALA A 317 9.93 -13.12 5.21
CA ALA A 317 8.68 -13.28 4.48
C ALA A 317 7.71 -14.13 5.31
N LYS A 318 6.53 -13.58 5.56
CA LYS A 318 5.45 -14.24 6.30
C LYS A 318 4.19 -14.32 5.44
N PRO A 319 4.20 -15.06 4.33
CA PRO A 319 3.13 -15.10 3.33
C PRO A 319 1.80 -15.63 3.91
N TRP A 320 1.83 -16.41 4.98
CA TRP A 320 0.63 -16.83 5.70
C TRP A 320 -0.17 -15.65 6.28
N ALA A 321 0.50 -14.55 6.62
CA ALA A 321 -0.17 -13.36 7.13
C ALA A 321 -0.97 -12.65 6.01
N PHE A 322 -0.46 -12.67 4.79
CA PHE A 322 -1.16 -12.17 3.62
C PHE A 322 -2.42 -12.98 3.31
N GLN A 323 -2.36 -14.30 3.41
CA GLN A 323 -3.55 -15.14 3.30
C GLN A 323 -4.57 -14.80 4.39
N LYS A 324 -4.13 -14.66 5.66
CA LYS A 324 -5.01 -14.34 6.80
C LYS A 324 -5.73 -13.00 6.65
N ILE A 325 -5.06 -11.94 6.17
CA ILE A 325 -5.72 -10.64 5.97
C ILE A 325 -6.79 -10.73 4.88
N LEU A 326 -6.53 -11.43 3.77
CA LEU A 326 -7.51 -11.64 2.71
C LEU A 326 -8.72 -12.44 3.19
N GLU A 327 -8.49 -13.48 4.01
CA GLU A 327 -9.56 -14.23 4.65
C GLU A 327 -10.35 -13.38 5.66
N HIS A 328 -9.67 -12.51 6.43
CA HIS A 328 -10.31 -11.57 7.34
C HIS A 328 -11.23 -10.59 6.59
N VAL A 329 -10.74 -9.96 5.52
CA VAL A 329 -11.53 -9.03 4.71
C VAL A 329 -12.73 -9.76 4.09
N LYS A 330 -12.53 -10.96 3.56
CA LYS A 330 -13.62 -11.80 3.05
C LYS A 330 -14.71 -12.06 4.09
N LEU A 331 -14.32 -12.48 5.28
CA LEU A 331 -15.29 -12.93 6.31
C LEU A 331 -16.01 -11.77 7.01
N ARG A 332 -15.30 -10.64 7.23
CA ARG A 332 -15.85 -9.50 7.97
C ARG A 332 -16.62 -8.52 7.08
N TYR A 333 -16.23 -8.37 5.81
CA TYR A 333 -16.69 -7.29 4.94
C TYR A 333 -17.44 -7.79 3.69
N GLU A 334 -18.16 -8.92 3.79
CA GLU A 334 -19.02 -9.44 2.73
C GLU A 334 -18.29 -9.78 1.42
N ASN A 335 -16.99 -10.13 1.53
CA ASN A 335 -16.15 -10.52 0.41
C ASN A 335 -16.12 -9.51 -0.75
N PRO A 336 -15.70 -8.26 -0.52
CA PRO A 336 -15.66 -7.24 -1.55
C PRO A 336 -14.65 -7.61 -2.63
N SER A 337 -14.78 -6.99 -3.81
CA SER A 337 -13.72 -7.07 -4.83
C SER A 337 -12.43 -6.44 -4.28
N ILE A 338 -11.31 -7.14 -4.33
CA ILE A 338 -10.00 -6.70 -3.84
C ILE A 338 -9.03 -6.65 -5.01
N ILE A 339 -8.22 -5.59 -5.07
CA ILE A 339 -7.03 -5.53 -5.91
C ILE A 339 -5.84 -5.30 -4.97
N ILE A 340 -4.83 -6.16 -5.03
CA ILE A 340 -3.58 -5.92 -4.32
C ILE A 340 -2.83 -4.84 -5.09
N HIS A 341 -2.85 -3.61 -4.58
CA HIS A 341 -2.22 -2.46 -5.23
C HIS A 341 -0.76 -2.31 -4.86
N GLU A 342 -0.35 -2.85 -3.69
CA GLU A 342 1.05 -2.87 -3.30
C GLU A 342 1.38 -4.12 -2.47
N ASN A 343 2.46 -4.79 -2.85
CA ASN A 343 3.17 -5.77 -2.05
C ASN A 343 4.61 -5.87 -2.56
N GLY A 344 5.59 -5.84 -1.68
CA GLY A 344 6.99 -5.85 -2.09
C GLY A 344 7.96 -5.95 -0.93
N TYR A 345 9.24 -6.02 -1.25
CA TYR A 345 10.34 -6.15 -0.30
C TYR A 345 11.40 -5.09 -0.56
N ALA A 346 11.72 -4.30 0.46
CA ALA A 346 12.81 -3.32 0.40
C ALA A 346 14.15 -3.95 0.75
N GLU A 347 15.16 -3.65 -0.05
CA GLU A 347 16.55 -3.76 0.36
C GLU A 347 17.01 -2.40 0.87
N PHE A 348 17.64 -2.38 2.05
CA PHE A 348 18.18 -1.16 2.64
C PHE A 348 19.65 -1.02 2.28
N ASP A 349 19.98 -0.03 1.46
CA ASP A 349 21.34 0.32 1.09
C ASP A 349 21.74 1.65 1.76
N ILE A 350 22.45 1.54 2.89
CA ILE A 350 22.88 2.71 3.67
C ILE A 350 24.05 3.45 3.01
N ASN A 351 24.81 2.76 2.19
CA ASN A 351 26.04 3.31 1.58
C ASN A 351 25.85 3.78 0.13
N SER A 352 24.65 3.60 -0.45
CA SER A 352 24.24 4.02 -1.82
C SER A 352 25.22 3.71 -2.97
N THR A 353 26.22 2.86 -2.73
CA THR A 353 27.35 2.61 -3.67
C THR A 353 27.23 1.33 -4.45
N THR A 354 26.37 0.40 -4.04
CA THR A 354 26.21 -0.88 -4.74
C THR A 354 24.87 -0.95 -5.47
N GLN A 355 24.95 -0.97 -6.79
CA GLN A 355 23.84 -1.37 -7.64
C GLN A 355 23.61 -2.89 -7.46
N ASN A 356 22.94 -3.28 -6.35
CA ASN A 356 22.64 -4.70 -6.13
C ASN A 356 21.66 -5.18 -7.20
N GLN A 357 22.19 -5.88 -8.20
CA GLN A 357 21.40 -6.51 -9.26
C GLN A 357 20.89 -7.90 -8.86
N ASN A 358 21.54 -8.54 -7.86
CA ASN A 358 21.21 -9.89 -7.43
C ASN A 358 20.34 -9.87 -6.17
N ASP A 359 19.08 -9.45 -6.32
CA ASP A 359 18.07 -9.35 -5.26
C ASP A 359 17.25 -10.65 -5.12
N THR A 360 17.93 -11.75 -4.96
CA THR A 360 17.35 -13.11 -4.89
C THR A 360 16.22 -13.20 -3.84
N TYR A 361 16.38 -12.51 -2.71
CA TYR A 361 15.39 -12.56 -1.65
C TYR A 361 14.08 -11.84 -2.05
N ARG A 362 14.14 -10.77 -2.83
CA ARG A 362 12.95 -10.11 -3.37
C ARG A 362 12.18 -11.03 -4.33
N ALA A 363 12.87 -11.72 -5.23
CA ALA A 363 12.21 -12.70 -6.10
C ALA A 363 11.54 -13.81 -5.29
N TYR A 364 12.21 -14.36 -4.28
CA TYR A 364 11.65 -15.35 -3.35
C TYR A 364 10.44 -14.78 -2.58
N TYR A 365 10.52 -13.56 -2.06
CA TYR A 365 9.43 -12.90 -1.36
C TYR A 365 8.18 -12.81 -2.25
N ILE A 366 8.32 -12.28 -3.47
CA ILE A 366 7.20 -12.13 -4.41
C ILE A 366 6.58 -13.49 -4.73
N GLU A 367 7.38 -14.53 -5.01
CA GLU A 367 6.91 -15.89 -5.26
C GLU A 367 6.04 -16.41 -4.12
N GLN A 368 6.52 -16.28 -2.88
CA GLN A 368 5.82 -16.79 -1.70
C GLN A 368 4.50 -16.04 -1.43
N TYR A 369 4.47 -14.72 -1.69
CA TYR A 369 3.24 -13.93 -1.52
C TYR A 369 2.22 -14.21 -2.62
N ILE A 370 2.66 -14.44 -3.86
CA ILE A 370 1.77 -14.89 -4.94
C ILE A 370 1.20 -16.29 -4.62
N GLU A 371 1.98 -17.22 -4.09
CA GLU A 371 1.46 -18.53 -3.65
C GLU A 371 0.40 -18.38 -2.56
N ALA A 372 0.60 -17.51 -1.58
CA ALA A 372 -0.37 -17.24 -0.51
C ALA A 372 -1.65 -16.57 -1.06
N LEU A 373 -1.50 -15.65 -2.02
CA LEU A 373 -2.63 -15.04 -2.72
C LEU A 373 -3.48 -16.08 -3.45
N LEU A 374 -2.85 -16.99 -4.20
CA LEU A 374 -3.54 -18.06 -4.89
C LEU A 374 -4.29 -19.01 -3.93
N LEU A 375 -3.73 -19.26 -2.74
CA LEU A 375 -4.44 -20.02 -1.69
C LEU A 375 -5.67 -19.25 -1.19
N ALA A 376 -5.55 -17.95 -0.93
CA ALA A 376 -6.68 -17.13 -0.50
C ALA A 376 -7.80 -17.10 -1.57
N ILE A 377 -7.44 -16.98 -2.86
CA ILE A 377 -8.40 -17.03 -3.98
C ILE A 377 -9.09 -18.40 -4.03
N ARG A 378 -8.34 -19.51 -3.92
CA ARG A 378 -8.92 -20.86 -3.87
C ARG A 378 -9.85 -21.03 -2.68
N ASN A 379 -9.58 -20.37 -1.55
CA ASN A 379 -10.45 -20.31 -0.38
C ASN A 379 -11.62 -19.34 -0.55
N GLY A 380 -11.79 -18.74 -1.73
CA GLY A 380 -12.94 -17.92 -2.09
C GLY A 380 -12.77 -16.41 -1.83
N SER A 381 -11.56 -15.89 -1.64
CA SER A 381 -11.30 -14.45 -1.67
C SER A 381 -11.60 -13.87 -3.05
N ASN A 382 -12.32 -12.76 -3.11
CA ASN A 382 -12.71 -12.09 -4.34
C ASN A 382 -11.61 -11.14 -4.85
N THR A 383 -10.35 -11.63 -4.83
CA THR A 383 -9.18 -10.84 -5.29
C THR A 383 -9.03 -10.94 -6.80
N LYS A 384 -8.86 -9.79 -7.47
CA LYS A 384 -8.88 -9.62 -8.93
C LYS A 384 -7.54 -9.28 -9.56
N GLY A 385 -6.60 -8.71 -8.80
CA GLY A 385 -5.32 -8.28 -9.36
C GLY A 385 -4.22 -8.19 -8.30
N TYR A 386 -2.97 -8.11 -8.78
CA TYR A 386 -1.78 -8.02 -7.94
C TYR A 386 -0.74 -7.11 -8.58
N PHE A 387 -0.30 -6.10 -7.85
CA PHE A 387 0.77 -5.18 -8.24
C PHE A 387 1.94 -5.30 -7.28
N VAL A 388 3.14 -5.38 -7.83
CA VAL A 388 4.37 -5.35 -7.04
C VAL A 388 4.73 -3.90 -6.72
N TRP A 389 5.02 -3.60 -5.46
CA TRP A 389 5.70 -2.39 -5.08
C TRP A 389 7.20 -2.66 -5.00
N SER A 390 8.03 -2.10 -5.91
CA SER A 390 7.66 -1.17 -6.97
C SER A 390 8.33 -1.56 -8.29
N PHE A 391 7.88 -0.98 -9.38
CA PHE A 391 8.51 -1.18 -10.69
C PHE A 391 9.91 -0.57 -10.73
N LEU A 392 10.05 0.71 -10.30
CA LEU A 392 11.33 1.42 -10.18
C LEU A 392 11.65 1.71 -8.71
N ASP A 393 12.93 1.84 -8.39
CA ASP A 393 13.31 2.55 -7.17
C ASP A 393 12.78 3.97 -7.21
N CYS A 394 12.23 4.45 -6.10
CA CYS A 394 11.67 5.78 -5.97
C CYS A 394 12.08 6.46 -4.65
N PHE A 395 11.57 7.64 -4.40
CA PHE A 395 11.70 8.33 -3.12
C PHE A 395 10.70 7.74 -2.13
N GLU A 396 11.20 6.99 -1.16
CA GLU A 396 10.39 6.24 -0.17
C GLU A 396 10.08 7.10 1.08
N LEU A 397 9.49 8.27 0.88
CA LEU A 397 9.01 9.16 1.95
C LEU A 397 10.00 9.28 3.12
N ALA A 398 9.69 8.67 4.27
CA ALA A 398 10.53 8.73 5.47
C ALA A 398 11.93 8.10 5.31
N TYR A 399 12.13 7.22 4.33
CA TYR A 399 13.41 6.53 4.08
C TYR A 399 14.25 7.16 2.97
N GLY A 400 13.71 8.16 2.24
CA GLY A 400 14.40 8.76 1.12
C GLY A 400 14.79 7.74 0.05
N TYR A 401 16.06 7.72 -0.37
CA TYR A 401 16.58 6.75 -1.34
C TYR A 401 17.32 5.57 -0.69
N THR A 402 17.25 5.41 0.63
CA THR A 402 17.91 4.30 1.34
C THR A 402 17.12 2.99 1.27
N ALA A 403 15.81 3.04 1.09
CA ALA A 403 14.97 1.88 0.85
C ALA A 403 14.78 1.67 -0.64
N ARG A 404 15.04 0.47 -1.13
CA ARG A 404 15.04 0.10 -2.54
C ARG A 404 14.02 -1.01 -2.79
N TYR A 405 12.85 -0.66 -3.31
CA TYR A 405 11.78 -1.62 -3.62
C TYR A 405 11.74 -2.05 -5.08
N GLY A 406 12.38 -1.29 -5.99
CA GLY A 406 12.24 -1.46 -7.42
C GLY A 406 12.65 -2.84 -7.95
N LEU A 407 11.84 -3.38 -8.87
CA LEU A 407 12.27 -4.47 -9.74
C LEU A 407 13.39 -3.99 -10.66
N TYR A 408 13.28 -2.76 -11.16
CA TYR A 408 14.38 -2.04 -11.79
C TYR A 408 15.01 -1.08 -10.79
N GLY A 409 16.33 -1.17 -10.66
CA GLY A 409 17.10 -0.17 -9.93
C GLY A 409 17.22 1.13 -10.72
N VAL A 410 17.36 2.23 -9.98
CA VAL A 410 17.67 3.56 -10.54
C VAL A 410 19.01 4.03 -9.97
N ASP A 411 19.93 4.40 -10.85
CA ASP A 411 21.18 5.05 -10.42
C ASP A 411 20.91 6.53 -10.11
N PHE A 412 20.66 6.82 -8.83
CA PHE A 412 20.39 8.19 -8.38
C PHE A 412 21.63 9.09 -8.36
N ASN A 413 22.84 8.54 -8.55
CA ASN A 413 24.07 9.31 -8.68
C ASN A 413 24.32 9.75 -10.13
N SER A 414 23.70 9.07 -11.10
CA SER A 414 23.76 9.47 -12.52
C SER A 414 22.76 10.57 -12.80
N GLU A 415 23.17 11.60 -13.53
CA GLU A 415 22.28 12.64 -14.07
C GLU A 415 21.18 12.02 -14.95
N ASP A 416 21.53 10.97 -15.69
CA ASP A 416 20.61 10.25 -16.57
C ASP A 416 19.63 9.35 -15.82
N ARG A 417 19.76 9.17 -14.51
CA ARG A 417 18.88 8.26 -13.75
C ARG A 417 18.76 6.88 -14.42
N THR A 418 19.87 6.31 -14.83
CA THR A 418 19.91 5.03 -15.60
C THR A 418 19.12 3.94 -14.89
N ARG A 419 18.26 3.24 -15.64
CA ARG A 419 17.51 2.07 -15.15
C ARG A 419 18.31 0.82 -15.43
N PHE A 420 18.32 -0.12 -14.46
CA PHE A 420 18.93 -1.44 -14.65
C PHE A 420 18.03 -2.52 -14.05
N PRO A 421 17.83 -3.66 -14.76
CA PRO A 421 17.02 -4.75 -14.26
C PRO A 421 17.73 -5.46 -13.11
N ARG A 422 16.97 -5.85 -12.10
CA ARG A 422 17.40 -6.78 -11.05
C ARG A 422 17.01 -8.22 -11.38
N LEU A 423 17.54 -9.18 -10.64
CA LEU A 423 17.19 -10.60 -10.77
C LEU A 423 15.66 -10.79 -10.59
N SER A 424 15.06 -10.08 -9.65
CA SER A 424 13.61 -10.11 -9.43
C SER A 424 12.81 -9.63 -10.64
N ALA A 425 13.30 -8.66 -11.43
CA ALA A 425 12.67 -8.23 -12.67
C ALA A 425 12.67 -9.35 -13.72
N HIS A 426 13.80 -10.03 -13.88
CA HIS A 426 13.90 -11.16 -14.80
C HIS A 426 12.99 -12.31 -14.39
N TRP A 427 12.99 -12.64 -13.09
CA TRP A 427 12.11 -13.67 -12.54
C TRP A 427 10.63 -13.33 -12.76
N TYR A 428 10.21 -12.10 -12.44
CA TYR A 428 8.83 -11.65 -12.57
C TYR A 428 8.38 -11.63 -14.05
N SER A 429 9.24 -11.16 -14.97
CA SER A 429 8.98 -11.22 -16.40
C SER A 429 8.76 -12.64 -16.90
N GLN A 430 9.56 -13.60 -16.44
CA GLN A 430 9.39 -15.00 -16.80
C GLN A 430 8.12 -15.60 -16.23
N PHE A 431 7.78 -15.24 -14.98
CA PHE A 431 6.52 -15.64 -14.36
C PHE A 431 5.32 -15.13 -15.18
N LEU A 432 5.30 -13.86 -15.58
CA LEU A 432 4.22 -13.27 -16.38
C LEU A 432 4.10 -13.90 -17.77
N LYS A 433 5.21 -14.23 -18.40
CA LYS A 433 5.25 -14.83 -19.76
C LYS A 433 5.12 -16.35 -19.78
N ASN A 434 4.89 -17.00 -18.65
CA ASN A 434 4.83 -18.47 -18.55
C ASN A 434 6.10 -19.19 -19.07
N THR A 435 7.25 -18.58 -19.00
CA THR A 435 8.52 -19.18 -19.43
C THR A 435 9.22 -19.81 -18.23
N THR A 436 9.60 -21.08 -18.34
CA THR A 436 10.38 -21.76 -17.28
C THR A 436 11.82 -21.24 -17.27
N MET A 437 12.31 -20.82 -16.11
CA MET A 437 13.75 -20.59 -15.95
C MET A 437 14.52 -21.89 -16.15
N GLN A 438 15.34 -21.97 -17.17
CA GLN A 438 16.47 -22.91 -17.15
C GLN A 438 17.53 -22.33 -16.22
N THR A 439 17.53 -22.77 -14.98
CA THR A 439 18.48 -22.32 -13.97
C THR A 439 19.81 -23.05 -14.13
N SER A 440 20.72 -22.44 -14.89
CA SER A 440 22.16 -22.80 -14.84
C SER A 440 22.80 -22.41 -13.49
N ASN A 441 22.12 -21.65 -12.62
CA ASN A 441 22.66 -21.13 -11.35
C ASN A 441 21.99 -21.69 -10.09
N GLN A 442 21.24 -22.80 -10.15
CA GLN A 442 20.63 -23.41 -8.96
C GLN A 442 21.65 -23.92 -7.92
N ILE A 443 22.92 -24.03 -8.27
CA ILE A 443 23.97 -24.60 -7.40
C ILE A 443 24.52 -23.56 -6.42
N ASP A 444 24.55 -22.26 -6.78
CA ASP A 444 25.14 -21.22 -5.94
C ASP A 444 24.15 -20.64 -4.90
N ILE A 445 22.85 -20.70 -5.16
CA ILE A 445 21.81 -20.30 -4.20
C ILE A 445 21.86 -21.16 -2.93
N GLN A 446 22.19 -22.45 -3.04
CA GLN A 446 22.26 -23.35 -1.89
C GLN A 446 23.41 -23.06 -0.90
N ARG A 447 24.47 -22.35 -1.31
CA ARG A 447 25.61 -22.08 -0.42
C ARG A 447 25.49 -20.83 0.44
N ASN A 448 24.74 -19.82 0.01
CA ASN A 448 24.60 -18.55 0.72
C ASN A 448 23.33 -18.42 1.58
N GLU A 449 22.28 -19.23 1.32
CA GLU A 449 21.01 -19.18 2.07
C GLU A 449 21.06 -19.74 3.49
N THR A 450 22.07 -20.57 3.82
CA THR A 450 22.15 -21.23 5.14
C THR A 450 22.52 -20.30 6.29
N LYS A 451 22.86 -19.05 6.02
CA LYS A 451 23.30 -18.10 7.05
C LYS A 451 22.16 -17.33 7.72
N TYR A 452 20.96 -17.29 7.13
CA TYR A 452 19.84 -16.45 7.57
C TYR A 452 18.49 -17.16 7.67
N LEU A 453 18.38 -18.44 7.35
CA LEU A 453 17.14 -19.20 7.43
C LEU A 453 17.16 -20.17 8.62
N ASP A 454 16.05 -20.19 9.40
CA ASP A 454 15.81 -21.22 10.44
C ASP A 454 15.97 -22.62 9.82
N PRO A 455 16.78 -23.51 10.42
CA PRO A 455 16.97 -24.88 9.95
C PRO A 455 15.68 -25.70 9.80
N LYS A 456 14.60 -25.33 10.49
CA LYS A 456 13.27 -25.95 10.38
C LYS A 456 12.58 -25.56 9.07
N ILE A 457 12.72 -24.32 8.63
CA ILE A 457 12.19 -23.81 7.36
C ILE A 457 12.91 -24.50 6.20
N CYS A 458 14.23 -24.65 6.29
CA CYS A 458 15.05 -25.33 5.28
C CYS A 458 14.67 -26.80 5.10
N ARG A 459 14.30 -27.52 6.19
CA ARG A 459 13.81 -28.92 6.13
C ARG A 459 12.41 -29.04 5.51
N GLN A 460 11.54 -28.08 5.79
CA GLN A 460 10.19 -28.03 5.25
C GLN A 460 10.23 -27.71 3.72
N TYR A 461 11.15 -26.88 3.30
CA TYR A 461 11.41 -26.54 1.90
C TYR A 461 11.90 -27.75 1.09
N LYS A 462 12.86 -28.52 1.62
CA LYS A 462 13.34 -29.77 1.01
C LYS A 462 12.23 -30.83 0.90
N ARG A 463 11.34 -30.94 1.90
CA ARG A 463 10.22 -31.87 1.89
C ARG A 463 9.10 -31.49 0.91
N LYS A 464 8.78 -30.20 0.78
CA LYS A 464 7.80 -29.69 -0.20
C LYS A 464 8.32 -29.83 -1.64
N ARG A 465 9.62 -29.65 -1.87
CA ARG A 465 10.25 -29.84 -3.20
C ARG A 465 10.20 -31.31 -3.65
N LEU A 466 10.40 -32.25 -2.75
CA LEU A 466 10.26 -33.68 -3.03
C LEU A 466 8.79 -34.05 -3.36
N LEU A 467 7.83 -33.47 -2.66
CA LEU A 467 6.41 -33.63 -2.95
C LEU A 467 6.01 -32.95 -4.28
N LYS A 468 6.57 -31.78 -4.63
CA LYS A 468 6.33 -31.12 -5.93
C LYS A 468 6.85 -31.97 -7.11
N GLN A 469 8.02 -32.62 -6.97
CA GLN A 469 8.52 -33.54 -8.00
C GLN A 469 7.63 -34.79 -8.16
N ILE A 470 7.03 -35.28 -7.08
CA ILE A 470 6.07 -36.41 -7.13
C ILE A 470 4.73 -35.98 -7.75
N PHE A 471 4.28 -34.73 -7.51
CA PHE A 471 3.03 -34.21 -8.07
C PHE A 471 3.16 -33.68 -9.51
N MET A 472 4.33 -33.24 -9.96
CA MET A 472 4.54 -32.81 -11.36
C MET A 472 4.48 -33.96 -12.37
N ASN A 473 4.69 -35.21 -11.94
CA ASN A 473 4.54 -36.38 -12.78
C ASN A 473 3.08 -36.85 -12.95
N THR A 474 2.10 -36.22 -12.27
CA THR A 474 0.70 -36.60 -12.34
C THR A 474 -0.29 -35.48 -12.73
N SER A 475 0.18 -34.26 -13.05
CA SER A 475 -0.70 -33.10 -13.19
C SER A 475 -0.30 -32.12 -14.30
N THR A 476 -0.23 -32.59 -15.54
CA THR A 476 -0.26 -31.72 -16.73
C THR A 476 -1.66 -31.08 -16.96
N PHE A 477 -2.67 -31.45 -16.20
CA PHE A 477 -4.05 -30.99 -16.36
C PHE A 477 -4.46 -29.84 -15.42
N LEU A 478 -3.79 -29.68 -14.28
CA LEU A 478 -4.17 -28.64 -13.30
C LEU A 478 -3.49 -27.27 -13.55
N SER A 479 -2.32 -27.24 -14.18
CA SER A 479 -1.63 -25.98 -14.48
C SER A 479 -2.33 -25.15 -15.57
N ALA A 480 -2.96 -25.80 -16.55
CA ALA A 480 -3.73 -25.12 -17.59
C ALA A 480 -5.04 -24.49 -17.06
N LEU A 481 -5.62 -25.07 -15.99
CA LEU A 481 -6.88 -24.56 -15.41
C LEU A 481 -6.66 -23.30 -14.55
N VAL A 482 -5.53 -23.18 -13.87
CA VAL A 482 -5.20 -22.04 -13.02
C VAL A 482 -4.88 -20.79 -13.84
N PHE A 483 -4.25 -20.94 -15.02
CA PHE A 483 -3.98 -19.83 -15.93
C PHE A 483 -5.21 -19.33 -16.67
N HIS A 484 -6.18 -20.20 -16.95
CA HIS A 484 -7.46 -19.79 -17.54
C HIS A 484 -8.38 -19.05 -16.57
N VAL A 485 -8.28 -19.29 -15.27
CA VAL A 485 -9.06 -18.58 -14.24
C VAL A 485 -8.57 -17.15 -14.04
N VAL A 486 -7.28 -16.89 -14.14
CA VAL A 486 -6.74 -15.51 -14.08
C VAL A 486 -7.06 -14.73 -15.38
N ARG A 487 -7.23 -15.42 -16.53
CA ARG A 487 -7.57 -14.81 -17.81
C ARG A 487 -9.10 -14.77 -18.10
N ALA A 488 -9.91 -15.65 -17.50
CA ALA A 488 -11.35 -15.76 -17.77
C ALA A 488 -12.22 -15.04 -16.72
N VAL A 489 -11.62 -14.37 -15.73
CA VAL A 489 -12.31 -13.57 -14.71
C VAL A 489 -11.96 -12.07 -14.83
N MET A 490 -11.25 -11.69 -15.91
CA MET A 490 -11.14 -10.29 -16.35
C MET A 490 -12.27 -9.91 -17.28
#